data_fc5c5fbd1497afd9f78bb23da724a3a5
#
_entry.id   fc5c5fbd1497afd9f78bb23da724a3a5
#
_cell.length_a   1.000
_cell.length_b   1.000
_cell.length_c   1.000
_cell.angle_alpha   90.00
_cell.angle_beta   90.00
_cell.angle_gamma   90.00
#
_symmetry.space_group_name_H-M   'P 1'
#
loop_
_entity.id
_entity.type
_entity.pdbx_description
1 polymer ?
#
loop_
_entity_poly.entity_id
_entity_poly.type
_entity_poly.pdbx_seq_one_letter_code
_entity_poly.pdbx_strand_id
1 'polypeptide(L)'
;MKKLFLIIGFASLTLTFTSCERDVTSLNEDPKHPTEVPSGVLFASAEQALLNQTLNASVNRNITRFFTQQWAETTYVDESNYNMVSRPIPRNHYSRMMASSSATVSSPGVLSALRDARRFLDTEGVDPVKKNNNIAMIELVNVYAWANLVDTFGDIPYFGALKATAENPGDAEIPYDDAKTIYLDLIKRIDAAIAMMNISTPGYSNDMIYKGDMSKWKKMGNSLKFRLAVSLADVEPALAKTFAEAAYNGGLFTEKLDNFGLQTFPSGLLSNPVYQDVIQSGRNDFIPSDVLMNFMNAKNDPRRDIWFTKVGGAFVGGEYGSENEFNDFSHFTDAISGENAQGYLLDYTEIMFLRAEAAQRGFSVGDTAPNLYSAAIRASMEEYGVNNASATAYIAANPYDAVNWKKSLGEQSWIAMFNKGFQAWNFTRRLDFPVFVNPAGSLVEGVPVRMFYSDQEYLLNAKYVNAAAAKIGGDKVTTKIFWDKY
;
A
#
# COMPACT_ATOMS: atom_id res chain seq x y z
N MET A 1 -52.96 -46.14 -57.02
CA MET A 1 -51.54 -45.81 -56.80
C MET A 1 -51.31 -44.32 -56.48
N LYS A 2 -51.91 -43.36 -57.09
CA LYS A 2 -51.70 -41.91 -56.83
C LYS A 2 -52.09 -41.45 -55.40
N LYS A 3 -53.10 -42.05 -54.71
CA LYS A 3 -53.54 -41.72 -53.39
C LYS A 3 -52.59 -42.29 -52.26
N LEU A 4 -51.90 -43.38 -52.60
CA LEU A 4 -50.95 -43.99 -51.60
C LEU A 4 -49.65 -43.18 -51.52
N PHE A 5 -49.19 -42.55 -52.57
CA PHE A 5 -47.99 -41.69 -52.58
C PHE A 5 -48.23 -40.36 -51.83
N LEU A 6 -49.49 -39.86 -51.85
CA LEU A 6 -49.81 -38.62 -51.14
C LEU A 6 -49.83 -38.84 -49.60
N ILE A 7 -50.21 -40.01 -49.08
CA ILE A 7 -50.20 -40.34 -47.64
C ILE A 7 -48.79 -40.58 -47.12
N ILE A 8 -47.95 -41.20 -47.95
CA ILE A 8 -46.52 -41.41 -47.59
C ILE A 8 -45.77 -40.08 -47.60
N GLY A 9 -46.07 -39.16 -48.56
CA GLY A 9 -45.49 -37.83 -48.61
C GLY A 9 -45.87 -36.94 -47.39
N PHE A 10 -47.09 -37.08 -46.88
CA PHE A 10 -47.56 -36.31 -45.71
C PHE A 10 -47.04 -36.88 -44.38
N ALA A 11 -46.87 -38.22 -44.29
CA ALA A 11 -46.27 -38.86 -43.13
C ALA A 11 -44.76 -38.59 -43.02
N SER A 12 -44.05 -38.35 -44.12
CA SER A 12 -42.62 -37.98 -44.10
C SER A 12 -42.36 -36.54 -43.73
N LEU A 13 -43.37 -35.62 -43.87
CA LEU A 13 -43.22 -34.20 -43.55
C LEU A 13 -43.48 -33.89 -42.07
N THR A 14 -44.09 -34.83 -41.34
CA THR A 14 -44.38 -34.66 -39.88
C THR A 14 -43.29 -35.20 -38.99
N LEU A 15 -42.22 -35.80 -39.50
CA LEU A 15 -41.11 -36.35 -38.72
C LEU A 15 -39.87 -35.44 -38.60
N THR A 16 -39.91 -34.22 -39.13
CA THR A 16 -38.76 -33.31 -39.12
C THR A 16 -38.85 -32.15 -38.14
N PHE A 17 -39.79 -32.15 -37.20
CA PHE A 17 -39.88 -31.13 -36.15
C PHE A 17 -39.62 -31.70 -34.75
N THR A 18 -38.67 -32.59 -34.59
CA THR A 18 -38.00 -32.71 -33.32
C THR A 18 -36.86 -31.72 -33.33
N SER A 19 -37.18 -30.46 -33.14
CA SER A 19 -36.22 -29.47 -32.69
C SER A 19 -35.61 -30.00 -31.39
N CYS A 20 -34.34 -30.38 -31.41
CA CYS A 20 -33.60 -30.47 -30.17
C CYS A 20 -33.62 -29.06 -29.57
N GLU A 21 -34.53 -28.81 -28.65
CA GLU A 21 -34.29 -27.78 -27.65
C GLU A 21 -33.06 -28.18 -26.84
N ARG A 22 -31.89 -27.95 -27.44
CA ARG A 22 -30.70 -27.87 -26.63
C ARG A 22 -30.91 -26.64 -25.75
N ASP A 23 -30.94 -26.85 -24.46
CA ASP A 23 -30.83 -25.78 -23.50
C ASP A 23 -29.58 -24.97 -23.82
N VAL A 24 -29.73 -23.85 -24.52
CA VAL A 24 -28.63 -22.94 -24.91
C VAL A 24 -28.24 -22.03 -23.73
N THR A 25 -28.93 -22.11 -22.58
CA THR A 25 -28.59 -21.33 -21.41
C THR A 25 -27.24 -21.70 -20.88
N SER A 26 -26.83 -22.97 -20.96
CA SER A 26 -25.48 -23.42 -20.60
C SER A 26 -24.36 -22.91 -21.53
N LEU A 27 -24.69 -22.43 -22.73
CA LEU A 27 -23.74 -21.79 -23.67
C LEU A 27 -23.48 -20.32 -23.32
N ASN A 28 -24.33 -19.71 -22.51
CA ASN A 28 -24.16 -18.36 -21.99
C ASN A 28 -23.43 -18.32 -20.64
N GLU A 29 -23.11 -19.45 -20.06
CA GLU A 29 -22.22 -19.50 -18.92
C GLU A 29 -20.78 -19.40 -19.40
N ASP A 30 -20.14 -18.26 -19.13
CA ASP A 30 -18.72 -18.09 -19.38
C ASP A 30 -17.93 -18.72 -18.22
N PRO A 31 -17.34 -19.94 -18.40
CA PRO A 31 -16.61 -20.61 -17.31
C PRO A 31 -15.33 -19.87 -16.93
N LYS A 32 -14.89 -18.88 -17.74
CA LYS A 32 -13.72 -18.05 -17.46
C LYS A 32 -14.06 -16.80 -16.65
N HIS A 33 -15.34 -16.42 -16.59
CA HIS A 33 -15.85 -15.30 -15.81
C HIS A 33 -17.05 -15.77 -14.97
N PRO A 34 -16.84 -16.53 -13.90
CA PRO A 34 -17.92 -17.02 -13.06
C PRO A 34 -18.68 -15.83 -12.46
N THR A 35 -20.02 -15.91 -12.52
CA THR A 35 -20.91 -14.88 -11.97
C THR A 35 -20.89 -14.84 -10.44
N GLU A 36 -20.43 -15.92 -9.80
CA GLU A 36 -20.29 -16.05 -8.34
C GLU A 36 -18.89 -16.52 -7.99
N VAL A 37 -18.14 -15.70 -7.26
CA VAL A 37 -16.81 -16.01 -6.73
C VAL A 37 -16.89 -15.97 -5.21
N PRO A 38 -16.40 -17.01 -4.48
CA PRO A 38 -16.39 -16.98 -3.03
C PRO A 38 -15.72 -15.72 -2.46
N SER A 39 -16.34 -15.12 -1.45
CA SER A 39 -15.86 -13.89 -0.83
C SER A 39 -14.40 -13.97 -0.35
N GLY A 40 -13.99 -15.13 0.17
CA GLY A 40 -12.61 -15.38 0.58
C GLY A 40 -11.59 -15.35 -0.55
N VAL A 41 -11.98 -15.74 -1.78
CA VAL A 41 -11.11 -15.67 -2.97
C VAL A 41 -10.92 -14.20 -3.38
N LEU A 42 -11.99 -13.42 -3.36
CA LEU A 42 -11.92 -11.97 -3.66
C LEU A 42 -11.12 -11.23 -2.60
N PHE A 43 -11.25 -11.61 -1.33
CA PHE A 43 -10.45 -11.07 -0.25
C PHE A 43 -8.95 -11.33 -0.46
N ALA A 44 -8.55 -12.58 -0.72
CA ALA A 44 -7.16 -12.92 -1.02
C ALA A 44 -6.63 -12.20 -2.28
N SER A 45 -7.46 -12.04 -3.31
CA SER A 45 -7.12 -11.26 -4.51
C SER A 45 -6.88 -9.78 -4.18
N ALA A 46 -7.67 -9.20 -3.27
CA ALA A 46 -7.47 -7.83 -2.81
C ALA A 46 -6.17 -7.67 -2.01
N GLU A 47 -5.84 -8.62 -1.11
CA GLU A 47 -4.56 -8.64 -0.40
C GLU A 47 -3.38 -8.71 -1.38
N GLN A 48 -3.43 -9.62 -2.36
CA GLN A 48 -2.40 -9.73 -3.38
C GLN A 48 -2.26 -8.45 -4.21
N ALA A 49 -3.38 -7.85 -4.63
CA ALA A 49 -3.38 -6.60 -5.38
C ALA A 49 -2.76 -5.46 -4.56
N LEU A 50 -3.08 -5.37 -3.27
CA LEU A 50 -2.54 -4.37 -2.35
C LEU A 50 -1.03 -4.55 -2.12
N LEU A 51 -0.58 -5.79 -1.87
CA LEU A 51 0.85 -6.11 -1.75
C LEU A 51 1.59 -5.74 -3.03
N ASN A 52 1.07 -6.14 -4.18
CA ASN A 52 1.67 -5.82 -5.48
C ASN A 52 1.71 -4.32 -5.76
N GLN A 53 0.65 -3.57 -5.43
CA GLN A 53 0.62 -2.13 -5.68
C GLN A 53 1.60 -1.38 -4.76
N THR A 54 1.71 -1.79 -3.51
CA THR A 54 2.47 -1.04 -2.50
C THR A 54 3.95 -1.41 -2.47
N LEU A 55 4.29 -2.69 -2.70
CA LEU A 55 5.66 -3.20 -2.57
C LEU A 55 6.43 -3.23 -3.89
N ASN A 56 5.74 -3.18 -5.04
CA ASN A 56 6.35 -3.31 -6.35
C ASN A 56 7.39 -2.20 -6.60
N ALA A 57 8.45 -2.51 -7.32
CA ALA A 57 9.49 -1.57 -7.72
C ALA A 57 9.25 -0.98 -9.12
N SER A 58 8.26 -1.49 -9.87
CA SER A 58 7.94 -0.97 -11.19
C SER A 58 7.54 0.50 -11.13
N VAL A 59 8.23 1.30 -11.88
CA VAL A 59 7.95 2.74 -12.06
C VAL A 59 6.58 3.02 -12.66
N ASN A 60 5.92 2.02 -13.25
CA ASN A 60 4.54 2.13 -13.72
C ASN A 60 3.49 1.98 -12.60
N ARG A 61 3.90 1.67 -11.38
CA ARG A 61 2.99 1.41 -10.24
C ARG A 61 3.12 2.45 -9.15
N ASN A 62 4.34 2.65 -8.66
CA ASN A 62 4.64 3.66 -7.65
C ASN A 62 6.09 4.11 -7.76
N ILE A 63 6.37 5.32 -7.31
CA ILE A 63 7.71 5.94 -7.33
C ILE A 63 8.07 6.54 -5.97
N THR A 64 7.43 6.11 -4.91
CA THR A 64 7.64 6.70 -3.58
C THR A 64 9.06 6.48 -3.04
N ARG A 65 9.76 5.44 -3.49
CA ARG A 65 11.20 5.23 -3.19
C ARG A 65 12.09 6.34 -3.78
N PHE A 66 11.66 6.93 -4.90
CA PHE A 66 12.33 8.09 -5.50
C PHE A 66 11.96 9.39 -4.79
N PHE A 67 10.71 9.59 -4.37
CA PHE A 67 10.35 10.76 -3.58
C PHE A 67 11.15 10.88 -2.29
N THR A 68 11.57 9.76 -1.73
CA THR A 68 12.43 9.69 -0.55
C THR A 68 13.92 9.55 -0.88
N GLN A 69 14.29 9.65 -2.14
CA GLN A 69 15.67 9.59 -2.65
C GLN A 69 16.49 8.40 -2.11
N GLN A 70 15.80 7.25 -1.88
CA GLN A 70 16.47 6.04 -1.41
C GLN A 70 17.06 5.22 -2.56
N TRP A 71 16.45 5.28 -3.74
CA TRP A 71 16.87 4.55 -4.94
C TRP A 71 17.29 5.53 -6.02
N ALA A 72 18.24 5.14 -6.86
CA ALA A 72 18.62 5.82 -8.10
C ALA A 72 18.39 4.90 -9.29
N GLU A 73 18.30 5.50 -10.46
CA GLU A 73 18.10 4.81 -11.73
C GLU A 73 19.41 4.75 -12.51
N THR A 74 19.56 3.71 -13.32
CA THR A 74 20.70 3.56 -14.23
C THR A 74 20.38 4.13 -15.61
N THR A 75 19.13 4.00 -16.04
CA THR A 75 18.58 4.49 -17.31
C THR A 75 17.17 5.00 -17.09
N TYR A 76 16.67 5.83 -18.01
CA TYR A 76 15.28 6.32 -17.98
C TYR A 76 14.92 7.05 -16.67
N VAL A 77 15.74 8.02 -16.32
CA VAL A 77 15.72 8.79 -15.05
C VAL A 77 14.50 9.69 -14.84
N ASP A 78 13.39 9.40 -15.50
CA ASP A 78 12.15 10.17 -15.40
C ASP A 78 11.64 10.25 -13.95
N GLU A 79 11.62 9.11 -13.26
CA GLU A 79 10.99 9.00 -11.94
C GLU A 79 11.86 9.63 -10.85
N SER A 80 13.18 9.50 -10.93
CA SER A 80 14.11 10.19 -10.04
C SER A 80 14.15 11.71 -10.30
N ASN A 81 13.70 12.18 -11.47
CA ASN A 81 13.45 13.59 -11.79
C ASN A 81 11.97 13.99 -11.61
N TYR A 82 11.19 13.17 -10.91
CA TYR A 82 9.80 13.41 -10.54
C TYR A 82 8.84 13.60 -11.73
N ASN A 83 9.17 13.04 -12.90
CA ASN A 83 8.28 12.98 -14.04
C ASN A 83 7.23 11.88 -13.83
N MET A 84 6.02 12.30 -13.52
CA MET A 84 4.86 11.40 -13.35
C MET A 84 3.90 11.42 -14.55
N VAL A 85 4.29 12.10 -15.64
CA VAL A 85 3.42 12.33 -16.82
C VAL A 85 3.78 11.39 -17.95
N SER A 86 5.08 11.19 -18.26
CA SER A 86 5.54 10.26 -19.31
C SER A 86 5.01 8.85 -19.10
N ARG A 87 5.01 8.40 -17.85
CA ARG A 87 4.26 7.24 -17.37
C ARG A 87 3.19 7.78 -16.43
N PRO A 88 1.88 7.56 -16.71
CA PRO A 88 0.80 8.17 -15.94
C PRO A 88 0.65 7.52 -14.54
N ILE A 89 1.67 7.68 -13.71
CA ILE A 89 1.81 7.02 -12.41
C ILE A 89 0.66 7.34 -11.45
N PRO A 90 0.20 8.62 -11.31
CA PRO A 90 -0.94 8.94 -10.46
C PRO A 90 -2.21 8.20 -10.90
N ARG A 91 -2.48 8.13 -12.21
CA ARG A 91 -3.60 7.35 -12.78
C ARG A 91 -3.47 5.87 -12.43
N ASN A 92 -2.29 5.31 -12.65
CA ASN A 92 -2.05 3.89 -12.44
C ASN A 92 -2.21 3.52 -10.96
N HIS A 93 -1.71 4.35 -10.04
CA HIS A 93 -1.87 4.14 -8.61
C HIS A 93 -3.35 4.23 -8.19
N TYR A 94 -4.02 5.32 -8.60
CA TYR A 94 -5.44 5.53 -8.29
C TYR A 94 -6.32 4.38 -8.80
N SER A 95 -6.18 4.01 -10.09
CA SER A 95 -7.00 2.96 -10.70
C SER A 95 -6.78 1.59 -10.06
N ARG A 96 -5.52 1.22 -9.75
CA ARG A 96 -5.21 -0.07 -9.11
C ARG A 96 -5.72 -0.17 -7.68
N MET A 97 -5.77 0.93 -6.97
CA MET A 97 -6.36 0.97 -5.64
C MET A 97 -7.89 0.97 -5.69
N MET A 98 -8.51 1.75 -6.58
CA MET A 98 -9.97 1.90 -6.67
C MET A 98 -10.66 0.72 -7.34
N ALA A 99 -10.56 0.67 -8.66
CA ALA A 99 -11.22 -0.32 -9.47
C ALA A 99 -10.44 -0.47 -10.77
N SER A 100 -9.67 -1.52 -10.94
CA SER A 100 -8.92 -1.71 -12.18
C SER A 100 -9.85 -1.66 -13.38
N SER A 101 -9.74 -0.59 -14.16
CA SER A 101 -10.53 -0.38 -15.38
C SER A 101 -9.72 -0.58 -16.65
N SER A 102 -8.44 -0.95 -16.52
CA SER A 102 -7.58 -1.15 -17.69
C SER A 102 -7.83 -2.53 -18.29
N ALA A 103 -8.20 -2.57 -19.58
CA ALA A 103 -8.30 -3.80 -20.35
C ALA A 103 -6.98 -4.62 -20.40
N THR A 104 -5.88 -4.02 -19.99
CA THR A 104 -4.56 -4.64 -19.92
C THR A 104 -4.17 -5.12 -18.51
N VAL A 105 -4.96 -4.80 -17.48
CA VAL A 105 -4.71 -5.23 -16.10
C VAL A 105 -5.64 -6.37 -15.76
N SER A 106 -5.11 -7.57 -15.71
CA SER A 106 -5.83 -8.82 -15.40
C SER A 106 -6.20 -8.97 -13.91
N SER A 107 -6.01 -7.93 -13.08
CA SER A 107 -6.30 -7.96 -11.65
C SER A 107 -7.37 -6.92 -11.30
N PRO A 108 -8.35 -7.25 -10.46
CA PRO A 108 -9.29 -6.27 -9.94
C PRO A 108 -8.58 -5.22 -9.11
N GLY A 109 -9.16 -4.02 -8.99
CA GLY A 109 -8.69 -3.01 -8.02
C GLY A 109 -8.89 -3.51 -6.59
N VAL A 110 -8.06 -3.01 -5.67
CA VAL A 110 -8.11 -3.43 -4.27
C VAL A 110 -9.50 -3.19 -3.68
N LEU A 111 -9.99 -1.95 -3.76
CA LEU A 111 -11.27 -1.55 -3.15
C LEU A 111 -12.49 -2.17 -3.83
N SER A 112 -12.45 -2.34 -5.16
CA SER A 112 -13.55 -3.02 -5.87
C SER A 112 -13.63 -4.51 -5.50
N ALA A 113 -12.49 -5.19 -5.36
CA ALA A 113 -12.46 -6.59 -4.93
C ALA A 113 -13.01 -6.75 -3.49
N LEU A 114 -12.66 -5.83 -2.58
CA LEU A 114 -13.17 -5.82 -1.21
C LEU A 114 -14.67 -5.53 -1.15
N ARG A 115 -15.17 -4.58 -1.97
CA ARG A 115 -16.60 -4.32 -2.13
C ARG A 115 -17.35 -5.58 -2.54
N ASP A 116 -16.83 -6.27 -3.56
CA ASP A 116 -17.47 -7.48 -4.07
C ASP A 116 -17.34 -8.64 -3.09
N ALA A 117 -16.21 -8.80 -2.40
CA ALA A 117 -16.07 -9.75 -1.30
C ALA A 117 -17.12 -9.51 -0.21
N ARG A 118 -17.36 -8.25 0.17
CA ARG A 118 -18.37 -7.90 1.15
C ARG A 118 -19.79 -8.23 0.68
N ARG A 119 -20.10 -7.95 -0.57
CA ARG A 119 -21.39 -8.24 -1.20
C ARG A 119 -21.67 -9.73 -1.24
N PHE A 120 -20.72 -10.54 -1.70
CA PHE A 120 -20.90 -12.00 -1.79
C PHE A 120 -20.94 -12.66 -0.43
N LEU A 121 -20.16 -12.17 0.55
CA LEU A 121 -20.24 -12.67 1.92
C LEU A 121 -21.66 -12.57 2.53
N ASP A 122 -22.48 -11.61 2.09
CA ASP A 122 -23.86 -11.47 2.56
C ASP A 122 -24.79 -12.58 2.05
N THR A 123 -24.45 -13.21 0.92
CA THR A 123 -25.22 -14.32 0.32
C THR A 123 -24.68 -15.70 0.71
N GLU A 124 -23.48 -15.78 1.25
CA GLU A 124 -22.89 -17.03 1.73
C GLU A 124 -23.48 -17.48 3.06
N GLY A 125 -23.77 -18.76 3.21
CA GLY A 125 -24.29 -19.37 4.44
C GLY A 125 -23.22 -19.52 5.54
N VAL A 126 -22.48 -18.44 5.85
CA VAL A 126 -21.39 -18.44 6.84
C VAL A 126 -21.96 -18.24 8.24
N ASP A 127 -21.41 -18.97 9.23
CA ASP A 127 -21.70 -18.74 10.64
C ASP A 127 -21.60 -17.25 11.02
N PRO A 128 -22.58 -16.69 11.79
CA PRO A 128 -22.61 -15.27 12.10
C PRO A 128 -21.34 -14.72 12.76
N VAL A 129 -20.69 -15.49 13.64
CA VAL A 129 -19.45 -15.04 14.32
C VAL A 129 -18.30 -14.98 13.31
N LYS A 130 -18.16 -16.01 12.48
CA LYS A 130 -17.16 -16.04 11.41
C LYS A 130 -17.45 -14.95 10.37
N LYS A 131 -18.73 -14.71 10.04
CA LYS A 131 -19.14 -13.63 9.12
C LYS A 131 -18.69 -12.27 9.65
N ASN A 132 -18.88 -11.97 10.93
CA ASN A 132 -18.43 -10.73 11.55
C ASN A 132 -16.90 -10.58 11.49
N ASN A 133 -16.15 -11.65 11.72
CA ASN A 133 -14.69 -11.66 11.57
C ASN A 133 -14.29 -11.35 10.12
N ASN A 134 -14.90 -11.99 9.15
CA ASN A 134 -14.63 -11.74 7.74
C ASN A 134 -14.95 -10.30 7.32
N ILE A 135 -16.06 -9.73 7.84
CA ILE A 135 -16.38 -8.31 7.62
C ILE A 135 -15.29 -7.42 8.21
N ALA A 136 -14.84 -7.71 9.43
CA ALA A 136 -13.79 -6.92 10.08
C ALA A 136 -12.47 -6.95 9.30
N MET A 137 -12.08 -8.12 8.76
CA MET A 137 -10.90 -8.25 7.90
C MET A 137 -11.03 -7.41 6.63
N ILE A 138 -12.17 -7.52 5.92
CA ILE A 138 -12.46 -6.71 4.72
C ILE A 138 -12.36 -5.21 5.06
N GLU A 139 -12.96 -4.78 6.16
CA GLU A 139 -12.97 -3.38 6.58
C GLU A 139 -11.56 -2.86 6.90
N LEU A 140 -10.71 -3.62 7.57
CA LEU A 140 -9.36 -3.18 7.90
C LEU A 140 -8.47 -3.02 6.64
N VAL A 141 -8.56 -3.95 5.69
CA VAL A 141 -7.84 -3.82 4.40
C VAL A 141 -8.39 -2.64 3.60
N ASN A 142 -9.71 -2.45 3.61
CA ASN A 142 -10.40 -1.33 2.97
C ASN A 142 -9.91 0.01 3.54
N VAL A 143 -9.88 0.15 4.87
CA VAL A 143 -9.35 1.35 5.53
C VAL A 143 -7.89 1.61 5.18
N TYR A 144 -7.05 0.58 5.15
CA TYR A 144 -5.65 0.73 4.73
C TYR A 144 -5.53 1.31 3.31
N ALA A 145 -6.31 0.76 2.36
CA ALA A 145 -6.29 1.21 0.97
C ALA A 145 -6.79 2.66 0.82
N TRP A 146 -7.87 3.03 1.50
CA TRP A 146 -8.38 4.40 1.52
C TRP A 146 -7.40 5.38 2.16
N ALA A 147 -6.77 5.02 3.29
CA ALA A 147 -5.76 5.84 3.93
C ALA A 147 -4.56 6.08 2.99
N ASN A 148 -4.12 5.05 2.27
CA ASN A 148 -3.05 5.18 1.27
C ASN A 148 -3.43 6.17 0.15
N LEU A 149 -4.67 6.12 -0.34
CA LEU A 149 -5.15 7.08 -1.35
C LEU A 149 -5.20 8.52 -0.81
N VAL A 150 -5.70 8.73 0.41
CA VAL A 150 -5.73 10.05 1.04
C VAL A 150 -4.31 10.57 1.28
N ASP A 151 -3.40 9.74 1.76
CA ASP A 151 -1.99 10.09 1.96
C ASP A 151 -1.27 10.43 0.65
N THR A 152 -1.76 9.90 -0.48
CA THR A 152 -1.18 10.14 -1.79
C THR A 152 -1.72 11.38 -2.48
N PHE A 153 -3.03 11.64 -2.39
CA PHE A 153 -3.72 12.64 -3.19
C PHE A 153 -4.35 13.79 -2.38
N GLY A 154 -4.58 13.62 -1.09
CA GLY A 154 -5.39 14.53 -0.26
C GLY A 154 -6.88 14.25 -0.40
N ASP A 155 -7.68 15.26 -0.76
CA ASP A 155 -9.12 15.11 -1.02
C ASP A 155 -9.35 14.13 -2.20
N ILE A 156 -10.29 13.20 -2.04
CA ILE A 156 -10.64 12.19 -3.07
C ILE A 156 -12.14 11.87 -3.05
N PRO A 157 -12.72 11.33 -4.11
CA PRO A 157 -14.04 10.69 -4.06
C PRO A 157 -14.02 9.52 -3.08
N TYR A 158 -14.84 9.57 -2.03
CA TYR A 158 -14.87 8.55 -0.98
C TYR A 158 -16.29 8.10 -0.65
N PHE A 159 -17.13 8.99 -0.07
CA PHE A 159 -18.50 8.61 0.34
C PHE A 159 -19.41 8.24 -0.82
N GLY A 160 -19.17 8.82 -2.00
CA GLY A 160 -19.89 8.52 -3.24
C GLY A 160 -19.26 7.40 -4.07
N ALA A 161 -18.03 7.02 -3.80
CA ALA A 161 -17.26 6.12 -4.65
C ALA A 161 -17.72 4.66 -4.56
N LEU A 162 -17.48 3.89 -5.64
CA LEU A 162 -17.70 2.43 -5.73
C LEU A 162 -19.16 1.98 -5.48
N LYS A 163 -20.14 2.87 -5.65
CA LYS A 163 -21.58 2.55 -5.47
C LYS A 163 -22.25 2.01 -6.74
N ALA A 164 -21.58 2.11 -7.89
CA ALA A 164 -22.11 1.56 -9.13
C ALA A 164 -22.26 0.04 -9.07
N THR A 165 -23.41 -0.46 -9.51
CA THR A 165 -23.69 -1.88 -9.72
C THR A 165 -24.15 -2.12 -11.16
N ALA A 166 -24.34 -3.38 -11.56
CA ALA A 166 -24.88 -3.70 -12.89
C ALA A 166 -26.29 -3.14 -13.08
N GLU A 167 -27.09 -3.10 -12.00
CA GLU A 167 -28.49 -2.63 -12.00
C GLU A 167 -28.59 -1.11 -11.82
N ASN A 168 -27.58 -0.50 -11.17
CA ASN A 168 -27.52 0.93 -10.93
C ASN A 168 -26.10 1.45 -11.26
N PRO A 169 -25.91 2.07 -12.43
CA PRO A 169 -24.61 2.57 -12.85
C PRO A 169 -24.06 3.70 -11.96
N GLY A 170 -24.87 4.20 -10.99
CA GLY A 170 -24.47 5.30 -10.13
C GLY A 170 -24.37 6.64 -10.84
N ASP A 171 -23.82 7.63 -10.14
CA ASP A 171 -23.51 8.94 -10.71
C ASP A 171 -22.20 8.88 -11.50
N ALA A 172 -22.19 9.48 -12.69
CA ALA A 172 -21.01 9.57 -13.53
C ALA A 172 -19.97 10.53 -12.94
N GLU A 173 -20.42 11.55 -12.20
CA GLU A 173 -19.57 12.55 -11.55
C GLU A 173 -19.73 12.44 -10.01
N ILE A 174 -18.62 12.19 -9.30
CA ILE A 174 -18.62 11.97 -7.85
C ILE A 174 -17.88 13.10 -7.15
N PRO A 175 -18.50 13.77 -6.13
CA PRO A 175 -17.83 14.79 -5.35
C PRO A 175 -16.55 14.29 -4.68
N TYR A 176 -15.57 15.19 -4.56
CA TYR A 176 -14.37 14.98 -3.75
C TYR A 176 -14.71 15.30 -2.29
N ASP A 177 -14.39 14.38 -1.42
CA ASP A 177 -14.60 14.51 0.02
C ASP A 177 -13.34 15.06 0.70
N ASP A 178 -13.53 15.80 1.78
CA ASP A 178 -12.44 16.39 2.55
C ASP A 178 -11.58 15.34 3.23
N ALA A 179 -10.27 15.40 3.01
CA ALA A 179 -9.30 14.39 3.46
C ALA A 179 -9.31 14.19 4.99
N LYS A 180 -9.47 15.25 5.78
CA LYS A 180 -9.58 15.15 7.24
C LYS A 180 -10.89 14.44 7.65
N THR A 181 -11.98 14.75 6.98
CA THR A 181 -13.27 14.07 7.21
C THR A 181 -13.18 12.58 6.90
N ILE A 182 -12.51 12.22 5.80
CA ILE A 182 -12.24 10.82 5.46
C ILE A 182 -11.44 10.14 6.58
N TYR A 183 -10.35 10.76 7.04
CA TYR A 183 -9.49 10.21 8.09
C TYR A 183 -10.24 9.90 9.39
N LEU A 184 -11.13 10.81 9.81
CA LEU A 184 -11.96 10.61 11.00
C LEU A 184 -12.97 9.47 10.81
N ASP A 185 -13.53 9.31 9.60
CA ASP A 185 -14.40 8.19 9.28
C ASP A 185 -13.62 6.86 9.26
N LEU A 186 -12.41 6.84 8.70
CA LEU A 186 -11.54 5.66 8.68
C LEU A 186 -11.22 5.17 10.10
N ILE A 187 -10.90 6.07 11.03
CA ILE A 187 -10.65 5.73 12.45
C ILE A 187 -11.92 5.12 13.08
N LYS A 188 -13.09 5.71 12.84
CA LYS A 188 -14.37 5.18 13.30
C LYS A 188 -14.66 3.78 12.72
N ARG A 189 -14.36 3.55 11.45
CA ARG A 189 -14.53 2.25 10.80
C ARG A 189 -13.60 1.19 11.39
N ILE A 190 -12.35 1.54 11.75
CA ILE A 190 -11.46 0.63 12.48
C ILE A 190 -12.06 0.23 13.82
N ASP A 191 -12.58 1.19 14.60
CA ASP A 191 -13.20 0.91 15.90
C ASP A 191 -14.39 -0.04 15.76
N ALA A 192 -15.24 0.18 14.76
CA ALA A 192 -16.37 -0.70 14.48
C ALA A 192 -15.92 -2.11 14.05
N ALA A 193 -14.88 -2.21 13.21
CA ALA A 193 -14.31 -3.49 12.80
C ALA A 193 -13.73 -4.27 13.98
N ILE A 194 -12.96 -3.63 14.85
CA ILE A 194 -12.40 -4.26 16.05
C ILE A 194 -13.50 -4.71 17.01
N ALA A 195 -14.55 -3.93 17.20
CA ALA A 195 -15.64 -4.23 18.11
C ALA A 195 -16.43 -5.49 17.72
N MET A 196 -16.48 -5.83 16.42
CA MET A 196 -17.20 -7.03 15.97
C MET A 196 -16.36 -8.31 15.98
N MET A 197 -15.03 -8.22 16.23
CA MET A 197 -14.13 -9.36 16.18
C MET A 197 -14.33 -10.33 17.33
N ASN A 198 -14.34 -11.61 17.02
CA ASN A 198 -14.19 -12.70 17.97
C ASN A 198 -12.84 -13.39 17.74
N ILE A 199 -11.90 -13.19 18.67
CA ILE A 199 -10.53 -13.69 18.52
C ILE A 199 -10.39 -15.22 18.67
N SER A 200 -11.43 -15.90 19.18
CA SER A 200 -11.45 -17.36 19.34
C SER A 200 -11.97 -18.09 18.11
N THR A 201 -12.55 -17.37 17.15
CA THR A 201 -13.05 -17.93 15.89
C THR A 201 -12.18 -17.41 14.74
N PRO A 202 -11.64 -18.27 13.85
CA PRO A 202 -10.84 -17.80 12.74
C PRO A 202 -11.69 -17.06 11.70
N GLY A 203 -11.05 -16.11 11.01
CA GLY A 203 -11.63 -15.44 9.85
C GLY A 203 -11.47 -16.25 8.56
N TYR A 204 -11.17 -15.55 7.44
CA TYR A 204 -10.92 -16.19 6.14
C TYR A 204 -9.71 -17.13 6.16
N SER A 205 -9.90 -18.37 5.74
CA SER A 205 -8.79 -19.34 5.56
C SER A 205 -7.90 -19.01 4.37
N ASN A 206 -8.40 -18.22 3.41
CA ASN A 206 -7.67 -17.75 2.23
C ASN A 206 -6.79 -16.52 2.51
N ASP A 207 -6.89 -15.92 3.70
CA ASP A 207 -6.04 -14.82 4.13
C ASP A 207 -4.56 -15.17 3.94
N MET A 208 -3.88 -14.40 3.12
CA MET A 208 -2.48 -14.64 2.76
C MET A 208 -1.52 -14.26 3.89
N ILE A 209 -1.91 -13.30 4.73
CA ILE A 209 -1.04 -12.65 5.70
C ILE A 209 -1.09 -13.36 7.06
N TYR A 210 -2.25 -13.44 7.68
CA TYR A 210 -2.39 -13.99 9.04
C TYR A 210 -3.15 -15.32 9.10
N LYS A 211 -3.57 -15.87 7.95
CA LYS A 211 -4.30 -17.16 7.88
C LYS A 211 -5.57 -17.18 8.71
N GLY A 212 -6.24 -16.03 8.82
CA GLY A 212 -7.47 -15.86 9.59
C GLY A 212 -7.28 -15.72 11.09
N ASP A 213 -6.06 -15.49 11.59
CA ASP A 213 -5.79 -15.24 13.01
C ASP A 213 -6.32 -13.85 13.44
N MET A 214 -7.48 -13.86 14.08
CA MET A 214 -8.16 -12.64 14.51
C MET A 214 -7.45 -11.89 15.64
N SER A 215 -6.55 -12.54 16.38
CA SER A 215 -5.73 -11.85 17.37
C SER A 215 -4.71 -10.93 16.71
N LYS A 216 -4.11 -11.36 15.60
CA LYS A 216 -3.21 -10.55 14.77
C LYS A 216 -3.97 -9.46 14.02
N TRP A 217 -5.14 -9.77 13.47
CA TRP A 217 -6.01 -8.77 12.84
C TRP A 217 -6.42 -7.65 13.80
N LYS A 218 -6.68 -7.98 15.06
CA LYS A 218 -6.98 -6.98 16.10
C LYS A 218 -5.78 -6.07 16.37
N LYS A 219 -4.58 -6.64 16.51
CA LYS A 219 -3.33 -5.85 16.65
C LYS A 219 -3.09 -4.98 15.41
N MET A 220 -3.31 -5.51 14.20
CA MET A 220 -3.21 -4.76 12.94
C MET A 220 -4.17 -3.57 12.93
N GLY A 221 -5.44 -3.76 13.29
CA GLY A 221 -6.43 -2.70 13.36
C GLY A 221 -6.02 -1.58 14.33
N ASN A 222 -5.59 -1.93 15.55
CA ASN A 222 -5.09 -0.95 16.51
C ASN A 222 -3.83 -0.24 16.01
N SER A 223 -2.89 -0.95 15.38
CA SER A 223 -1.67 -0.37 14.82
C SER A 223 -1.96 0.59 13.67
N LEU A 224 -2.92 0.25 12.79
CA LEU A 224 -3.38 1.14 11.73
C LEU A 224 -4.07 2.39 12.32
N LYS A 225 -4.94 2.22 13.32
CA LYS A 225 -5.54 3.34 14.05
C LYS A 225 -4.48 4.25 14.66
N PHE A 226 -3.44 3.66 15.25
CA PHE A 226 -2.33 4.40 15.85
C PHE A 226 -1.58 5.24 14.80
N ARG A 227 -1.27 4.66 13.62
CA ARG A 227 -0.68 5.38 12.48
C ARG A 227 -1.52 6.60 12.09
N LEU A 228 -2.81 6.40 11.87
CA LEU A 228 -3.72 7.47 11.48
C LEU A 228 -3.83 8.54 12.57
N ALA A 229 -3.88 8.15 13.83
CA ALA A 229 -3.94 9.05 14.96
C ALA A 229 -2.69 9.94 15.07
N VAL A 230 -1.48 9.36 14.93
CA VAL A 230 -0.23 10.13 14.99
C VAL A 230 -0.14 11.10 13.80
N SER A 231 -0.65 10.73 12.62
CA SER A 231 -0.70 11.64 11.46
C SER A 231 -1.56 12.88 11.72
N LEU A 232 -2.57 12.81 12.60
CA LEU A 232 -3.40 13.96 12.98
C LEU A 232 -2.72 14.91 13.99
N ALA A 233 -1.56 14.57 14.53
CA ALA A 233 -1.00 15.24 15.71
C ALA A 233 -0.73 16.74 15.55
N ASP A 234 -0.41 17.19 14.33
CA ASP A 234 -0.13 18.61 14.06
C ASP A 234 -1.39 19.43 13.71
N VAL A 235 -2.49 18.78 13.32
CA VAL A 235 -3.74 19.45 12.91
C VAL A 235 -4.88 19.27 13.90
N GLU A 236 -4.94 18.14 14.61
CA GLU A 236 -5.97 17.81 15.60
C GLU A 236 -5.33 17.15 16.85
N PRO A 237 -4.46 17.86 17.58
CA PRO A 237 -3.62 17.26 18.63
C PRO A 237 -4.41 16.56 19.75
N ALA A 238 -5.58 17.10 20.13
CA ALA A 238 -6.42 16.49 21.16
C ALA A 238 -7.05 15.17 20.70
N LEU A 239 -7.55 15.11 19.46
CA LEU A 239 -8.09 13.89 18.86
C LEU A 239 -6.99 12.87 18.62
N ALA A 240 -5.84 13.32 18.11
CA ALA A 240 -4.66 12.49 17.90
C ALA A 240 -4.24 11.77 19.18
N LYS A 241 -4.14 12.52 20.30
CA LYS A 241 -3.82 11.94 21.61
C LYS A 241 -4.86 10.90 22.03
N THR A 242 -6.14 11.25 21.97
CA THR A 242 -7.24 10.35 22.37
C THR A 242 -7.23 9.05 21.56
N PHE A 243 -7.11 9.15 20.24
CA PHE A 243 -7.14 7.97 19.37
C PHE A 243 -5.85 7.12 19.51
N ALA A 244 -4.69 7.77 19.63
CA ALA A 244 -3.42 7.05 19.79
C ALA A 244 -3.37 6.30 21.12
N GLU A 245 -3.76 6.92 22.23
CA GLU A 245 -3.78 6.27 23.55
C GLU A 245 -4.81 5.13 23.58
N ALA A 246 -5.98 5.31 22.97
CA ALA A 246 -6.97 4.24 22.84
C ALA A 246 -6.44 3.06 22.01
N ALA A 247 -5.76 3.32 20.90
CA ALA A 247 -5.17 2.30 20.06
C ALA A 247 -4.04 1.55 20.81
N TYR A 248 -3.17 2.29 21.52
CA TYR A 248 -2.12 1.70 22.36
C TYR A 248 -2.70 0.75 23.41
N ASN A 249 -3.73 1.18 24.13
CA ASN A 249 -4.40 0.37 25.14
C ASN A 249 -5.15 -0.83 24.53
N GLY A 250 -5.56 -0.76 23.28
CA GLY A 250 -6.19 -1.85 22.52
C GLY A 250 -5.20 -2.95 22.09
N GLY A 251 -3.90 -2.69 22.16
CA GLY A 251 -2.82 -3.60 21.79
C GLY A 251 -2.31 -3.39 20.38
N LEU A 252 -1.10 -2.82 20.27
CA LEU A 252 -0.36 -2.63 19.02
C LEU A 252 0.47 -3.87 18.66
N PHE A 253 1.16 -3.83 17.52
CA PHE A 253 2.22 -4.77 17.21
C PHE A 253 3.29 -4.76 18.29
N THR A 254 3.75 -5.94 18.68
CA THR A 254 4.75 -6.15 19.74
C THR A 254 6.03 -6.80 19.23
N GLU A 255 6.00 -7.38 18.04
CA GLU A 255 7.11 -8.07 17.40
C GLU A 255 6.93 -8.15 15.88
N LYS A 256 7.99 -8.53 15.15
CA LYS A 256 7.94 -8.65 13.68
C LYS A 256 6.94 -9.68 13.16
N LEU A 257 6.56 -10.67 13.97
CA LEU A 257 5.55 -11.66 13.58
C LEU A 257 4.12 -11.10 13.55
N ASP A 258 3.93 -9.91 14.12
CA ASP A 258 2.66 -9.17 14.04
C ASP A 258 2.55 -8.34 12.74
N ASN A 259 3.65 -8.17 11.97
CA ASN A 259 3.69 -7.32 10.77
C ASN A 259 2.60 -7.67 9.77
N PHE A 260 1.91 -6.65 9.25
CA PHE A 260 0.92 -6.77 8.18
C PHE A 260 1.63 -6.80 6.83
N GLY A 261 1.73 -7.99 6.26
CA GLY A 261 2.45 -8.32 5.04
C GLY A 261 3.00 -9.73 5.10
N LEU A 262 3.93 -10.08 4.21
CA LEU A 262 4.49 -11.42 4.13
C LEU A 262 5.90 -11.46 4.72
N GLN A 263 6.09 -12.32 5.71
CA GLN A 263 7.41 -12.64 6.30
C GLN A 263 8.32 -13.32 5.26
N THR A 264 7.71 -14.08 4.37
CA THR A 264 8.37 -14.80 3.28
C THR A 264 7.39 -14.92 2.14
N PHE A 265 7.77 -14.44 0.96
CA PHE A 265 6.97 -14.62 -0.24
C PHE A 265 7.10 -16.04 -0.75
N PRO A 266 6.02 -16.64 -1.31
CA PRO A 266 6.12 -17.88 -2.08
C PRO A 266 6.97 -17.66 -3.34
N SER A 267 7.51 -18.75 -3.90
CA SER A 267 8.21 -18.70 -5.18
C SER A 267 7.23 -18.65 -6.38
N GLY A 268 7.74 -18.26 -7.53
CA GLY A 268 6.99 -18.23 -8.79
C GLY A 268 6.10 -17.01 -8.94
N LEU A 269 4.85 -17.19 -9.32
CA LEU A 269 3.91 -16.09 -9.63
C LEU A 269 3.57 -15.20 -8.44
N LEU A 270 3.78 -15.67 -7.23
CA LEU A 270 3.53 -14.93 -5.98
C LEU A 270 4.84 -14.52 -5.30
N SER A 271 5.96 -14.54 -6.01
CA SER A 271 7.26 -14.09 -5.50
C SER A 271 7.23 -12.60 -5.12
N ASN A 272 8.24 -12.19 -4.36
CA ASN A 272 8.37 -10.80 -3.92
C ASN A 272 8.29 -9.83 -5.13
N PRO A 273 7.41 -8.82 -5.09
CA PRO A 273 7.25 -7.87 -6.20
C PRO A 273 8.54 -7.11 -6.55
N VAL A 274 9.44 -6.88 -5.60
CA VAL A 274 10.75 -6.26 -5.86
C VAL A 274 11.63 -7.22 -6.67
N TYR A 275 11.65 -8.52 -6.32
CA TYR A 275 12.37 -9.54 -7.08
C TYR A 275 11.90 -9.60 -8.54
N GLN A 276 10.60 -9.52 -8.78
CA GLN A 276 10.05 -9.57 -10.13
C GLN A 276 10.59 -8.45 -11.01
N ASP A 277 10.70 -7.23 -10.48
CA ASP A 277 11.14 -6.06 -11.25
C ASP A 277 12.67 -5.90 -11.28
N VAL A 278 13.38 -6.23 -10.20
CA VAL A 278 14.82 -5.98 -10.07
C VAL A 278 15.65 -7.15 -10.60
N ILE A 279 15.20 -8.39 -10.37
CA ILE A 279 15.99 -9.58 -10.68
C ILE A 279 15.35 -10.38 -11.84
N GLN A 280 14.08 -10.78 -11.71
CA GLN A 280 13.43 -11.67 -12.68
C GLN A 280 13.27 -11.00 -14.05
N SER A 281 13.09 -9.69 -14.10
CA SER A 281 13.00 -8.93 -15.34
C SER A 281 14.30 -8.97 -16.18
N GLY A 282 15.43 -9.29 -15.55
CA GLY A 282 16.76 -9.22 -16.16
C GLY A 282 17.24 -7.80 -16.43
N ARG A 283 16.55 -6.78 -15.87
CA ARG A 283 16.89 -5.36 -16.05
C ARG A 283 17.74 -4.87 -14.88
N ASN A 284 18.72 -4.04 -15.17
CA ASN A 284 19.60 -3.42 -14.19
C ASN A 284 19.24 -1.95 -13.97
N ASP A 285 17.96 -1.66 -13.82
CA ASP A 285 17.43 -0.29 -13.82
C ASP A 285 17.64 0.46 -12.50
N PHE A 286 17.88 -0.26 -11.39
CA PHE A 286 17.87 0.34 -10.05
C PHE A 286 19.08 -0.02 -9.22
N ILE A 287 19.58 0.99 -8.50
CA ILE A 287 20.67 0.92 -7.53
C ILE A 287 20.33 1.77 -6.30
N PRO A 288 21.00 1.60 -5.14
CA PRO A 288 20.85 2.54 -4.04
C PRO A 288 21.40 3.91 -4.45
N SER A 289 20.72 4.99 -4.02
CA SER A 289 21.15 6.35 -4.30
C SER A 289 22.39 6.75 -3.50
N ASP A 290 23.13 7.72 -4.01
CA ASP A 290 24.21 8.40 -3.29
C ASP A 290 23.70 9.13 -2.04
N VAL A 291 22.49 9.68 -2.08
CA VAL A 291 21.84 10.34 -0.93
C VAL A 291 21.72 9.38 0.25
N LEU A 292 21.17 8.18 0.02
CA LEU A 292 21.06 7.14 1.07
C LEU A 292 22.44 6.62 1.47
N MET A 293 23.27 6.29 0.50
CA MET A 293 24.54 5.62 0.75
C MET A 293 25.52 6.52 1.52
N ASN A 294 25.64 7.80 1.13
CA ASN A 294 26.48 8.77 1.83
C ASN A 294 26.00 8.97 3.29
N PHE A 295 24.69 9.04 3.48
CA PHE A 295 24.13 9.17 4.81
C PHE A 295 24.44 7.96 5.70
N MET A 296 24.22 6.74 5.20
CA MET A 296 24.52 5.50 5.92
C MET A 296 26.02 5.31 6.14
N ASN A 297 26.87 5.73 5.19
CA ASN A 297 28.33 5.68 5.31
C ASN A 297 28.83 6.61 6.42
N ALA A 298 28.32 7.84 6.48
CA ALA A 298 28.69 8.81 7.52
C ALA A 298 28.34 8.34 8.94
N LYS A 299 27.27 7.54 9.08
CA LYS A 299 26.82 6.97 10.36
C LYS A 299 27.41 5.58 10.66
N ASN A 300 28.19 5.00 9.76
CA ASN A 300 28.65 3.60 9.86
C ASN A 300 27.50 2.62 10.12
N ASP A 301 26.39 2.77 9.41
CA ASP A 301 25.20 1.98 9.60
C ASP A 301 25.44 0.50 9.27
N PRO A 302 25.27 -0.45 10.22
CA PRO A 302 25.57 -1.86 9.99
C PRO A 302 24.58 -2.56 9.03
N ARG A 303 23.42 -1.95 8.75
CA ARG A 303 22.45 -2.50 7.78
C ARG A 303 22.98 -2.50 6.36
N ARG A 304 24.01 -1.64 6.06
CA ARG A 304 24.67 -1.62 4.73
C ARG A 304 25.23 -2.98 4.32
N ASP A 305 25.88 -3.69 5.25
CA ASP A 305 26.49 -5.00 4.97
C ASP A 305 25.47 -6.09 4.68
N ILE A 306 24.20 -5.85 5.03
CA ILE A 306 23.08 -6.79 4.78
C ILE A 306 22.30 -6.40 3.53
N TRP A 307 22.11 -5.11 3.31
CA TRP A 307 21.25 -4.62 2.22
C TRP A 307 21.96 -4.47 0.89
N PHE A 308 23.29 -4.22 0.91
CA PHE A 308 24.03 -3.83 -0.28
C PHE A 308 25.32 -4.62 -0.48
N THR A 309 25.69 -4.79 -1.75
CA THR A 309 27.01 -5.30 -2.13
C THR A 309 28.05 -4.19 -2.06
N LYS A 310 29.34 -4.55 -2.01
CA LYS A 310 30.47 -3.61 -2.10
C LYS A 310 31.05 -3.58 -3.51
N VAL A 311 31.46 -2.42 -3.97
CA VAL A 311 32.25 -2.22 -5.19
C VAL A 311 33.60 -1.66 -4.81
N GLY A 312 34.70 -2.35 -5.20
CA GLY A 312 36.04 -1.97 -4.79
C GLY A 312 36.26 -1.97 -3.27
N GLY A 313 35.49 -2.71 -2.51
CA GLY A 313 35.55 -2.76 -1.04
C GLY A 313 34.75 -1.68 -0.32
N ALA A 314 34.06 -0.78 -1.04
CA ALA A 314 33.27 0.32 -0.50
C ALA A 314 31.76 0.16 -0.83
N PHE A 315 30.90 0.82 -0.06
CA PHE A 315 29.50 1.02 -0.41
C PHE A 315 29.36 2.33 -1.18
N VAL A 316 28.91 2.26 -2.43
CA VAL A 316 28.82 3.39 -3.36
C VAL A 316 27.41 3.48 -3.92
N GLY A 317 26.75 4.62 -3.75
CA GLY A 317 25.42 4.89 -4.32
C GLY A 317 25.54 5.63 -5.66
N GLY A 318 24.56 5.40 -6.57
CA GLY A 318 24.48 6.12 -7.83
C GLY A 318 23.97 7.55 -7.64
N GLU A 319 24.39 8.45 -8.49
CA GLU A 319 23.97 9.86 -8.47
C GLU A 319 22.46 9.96 -8.69
N TYR A 320 21.76 10.55 -7.71
CA TYR A 320 20.32 10.66 -7.76
C TYR A 320 19.87 11.65 -8.86
N GLY A 321 18.93 11.21 -9.70
CA GLY A 321 18.40 12.02 -10.80
C GLY A 321 19.26 12.03 -12.09
N SER A 322 20.34 11.27 -12.10
CA SER A 322 21.25 11.09 -13.26
C SER A 322 21.27 9.64 -13.73
N GLU A 323 21.66 9.42 -15.00
CA GLU A 323 21.97 8.07 -15.49
C GLU A 323 23.25 7.56 -14.84
N ASN A 324 23.29 6.26 -14.54
CA ASN A 324 24.37 5.62 -13.81
C ASN A 324 24.80 4.31 -14.49
N GLU A 325 26.10 4.03 -14.52
CA GLU A 325 26.63 2.75 -14.97
C GLU A 325 26.46 1.69 -13.88
N PHE A 326 25.56 0.70 -14.08
CA PHE A 326 25.16 -0.27 -13.07
C PHE A 326 26.34 -0.89 -12.29
N ASN A 327 27.40 -1.31 -12.99
CA ASN A 327 28.53 -2.02 -12.39
C ASN A 327 29.44 -1.15 -11.52
N ASP A 328 29.30 0.17 -11.57
CA ASP A 328 30.14 1.10 -10.81
C ASP A 328 29.61 1.35 -9.39
N PHE A 329 28.43 0.83 -9.09
CA PHE A 329 27.71 1.09 -7.83
C PHE A 329 27.33 -0.18 -7.09
N SER A 330 26.99 -0.02 -5.80
CA SER A 330 26.45 -1.09 -4.96
C SER A 330 25.09 -1.58 -5.48
N HIS A 331 24.82 -2.88 -5.30
CA HIS A 331 23.54 -3.49 -5.68
C HIS A 331 22.79 -3.95 -4.45
N PHE A 332 21.49 -4.20 -4.61
CA PHE A 332 20.65 -4.82 -3.57
C PHE A 332 21.03 -6.28 -3.40
N THR A 333 21.08 -6.75 -2.16
CA THR A 333 21.26 -8.17 -1.84
C THR A 333 19.93 -8.90 -1.84
N ASP A 334 19.96 -10.24 -1.68
CA ASP A 334 18.77 -11.07 -1.53
C ASP A 334 17.91 -10.68 -0.32
N ALA A 335 18.46 -10.00 0.69
CA ALA A 335 17.67 -9.47 1.80
C ALA A 335 16.64 -8.42 1.36
N ILE A 336 16.90 -7.74 0.22
CA ILE A 336 16.04 -6.69 -0.35
C ILE A 336 15.32 -7.17 -1.60
N SER A 337 16.04 -7.80 -2.53
CA SER A 337 15.53 -8.19 -3.85
C SER A 337 15.48 -9.70 -4.09
N GLY A 338 15.60 -10.52 -3.06
CA GLY A 338 15.46 -11.97 -3.17
C GLY A 338 14.02 -12.41 -3.46
N GLU A 339 13.85 -13.56 -4.12
CA GLU A 339 12.55 -14.11 -4.51
C GLU A 339 11.58 -14.24 -3.33
N ASN A 340 12.10 -14.67 -2.18
CA ASN A 340 11.34 -14.90 -0.96
C ASN A 340 11.54 -13.80 0.09
N ALA A 341 12.16 -12.66 -0.26
CA ALA A 341 12.38 -11.57 0.67
C ALA A 341 11.06 -11.08 1.28
N GLN A 342 11.13 -10.62 2.52
CA GLN A 342 9.97 -10.09 3.26
C GLN A 342 9.40 -8.82 2.61
N GLY A 343 8.11 -8.54 2.84
CA GLY A 343 7.47 -7.30 2.39
C GLY A 343 6.29 -6.95 3.26
N TYR A 344 6.29 -5.73 3.82
CA TYR A 344 5.31 -5.27 4.79
C TYR A 344 4.60 -4.00 4.36
N LEU A 345 3.32 -3.94 4.67
CA LEU A 345 2.42 -2.79 4.48
C LEU A 345 2.34 -1.93 5.75
N LEU A 346 2.43 -2.55 6.91
CA LEU A 346 2.50 -1.93 8.23
C LEU A 346 3.34 -2.85 9.11
N ASP A 347 4.35 -2.34 9.78
CA ASP A 347 5.26 -3.18 10.54
C ASP A 347 5.56 -2.67 11.96
N TYR A 348 6.13 -3.55 12.76
CA TYR A 348 6.51 -3.28 14.14
C TYR A 348 7.52 -2.15 14.24
N THR A 349 8.49 -2.08 13.33
CA THR A 349 9.49 -1.02 13.28
C THR A 349 8.85 0.35 13.09
N GLU A 350 7.91 0.47 12.15
CA GLU A 350 7.13 1.68 11.93
C GLU A 350 6.36 2.09 13.20
N ILE A 351 5.65 1.13 13.81
CA ILE A 351 4.88 1.40 15.03
C ILE A 351 5.79 1.87 16.16
N MET A 352 7.00 1.35 16.30
CA MET A 352 7.94 1.80 17.32
C MET A 352 8.41 3.25 17.09
N PHE A 353 8.68 3.67 15.84
CA PHE A 353 8.97 5.08 15.54
C PHE A 353 7.77 5.99 15.79
N LEU A 354 6.57 5.58 15.41
CA LEU A 354 5.33 6.32 15.70
C LEU A 354 5.08 6.44 17.21
N ARG A 355 5.40 5.41 18.00
CA ARG A 355 5.32 5.48 19.48
C ARG A 355 6.33 6.47 20.05
N ALA A 356 7.56 6.50 19.53
CA ALA A 356 8.56 7.47 19.94
C ALA A 356 8.11 8.91 19.66
N GLU A 357 7.51 9.15 18.50
CA GLU A 357 6.90 10.45 18.15
C GLU A 357 5.74 10.80 19.10
N ALA A 358 4.82 9.88 19.32
CA ALA A 358 3.68 10.06 20.23
C ALA A 358 4.13 10.39 21.66
N ALA A 359 5.14 9.68 22.18
CA ALA A 359 5.72 9.96 23.50
C ALA A 359 6.35 11.36 23.57
N GLN A 360 7.07 11.78 22.51
CA GLN A 360 7.63 13.13 22.41
C GLN A 360 6.56 14.22 22.43
N ARG A 361 5.39 13.93 21.85
CA ARG A 361 4.23 14.82 21.83
C ARG A 361 3.41 14.76 23.16
N GLY A 362 3.84 13.97 24.16
CA GLY A 362 3.21 13.84 25.47
C GLY A 362 2.00 12.89 25.49
N PHE A 363 1.93 11.93 24.57
CA PHE A 363 0.93 10.86 24.60
C PHE A 363 1.38 9.73 25.51
N SER A 364 0.43 9.08 26.22
CA SER A 364 0.70 7.97 27.12
C SER A 364 0.80 6.65 26.36
N VAL A 365 1.99 6.30 25.89
CA VAL A 365 2.24 5.13 25.02
C VAL A 365 3.29 4.16 25.56
N GLY A 366 3.43 4.12 26.89
CA GLY A 366 4.10 3.06 27.65
C GLY A 366 5.57 3.28 27.97
N ASP A 367 6.28 4.20 27.29
CA ASP A 367 7.69 4.50 27.59
C ASP A 367 8.04 5.92 27.12
N THR A 368 9.25 6.39 27.43
CA THR A 368 9.78 7.69 27.03
C THR A 368 10.21 7.71 25.56
N ALA A 369 10.21 8.90 24.95
CA ALA A 369 10.64 9.06 23.56
C ALA A 369 12.08 8.55 23.30
N PRO A 370 13.10 8.85 24.16
CA PRO A 370 14.45 8.29 23.95
C PRO A 370 14.53 6.76 23.98
N ASN A 371 13.79 6.13 24.89
CA ASN A 371 13.75 4.67 24.97
C ASN A 371 13.07 4.05 23.75
N LEU A 372 11.94 4.60 23.34
CA LEU A 372 11.19 4.13 22.16
C LEU A 372 11.95 4.37 20.86
N TYR A 373 12.67 5.49 20.74
CA TYR A 373 13.57 5.75 19.61
C TYR A 373 14.68 4.69 19.51
N SER A 374 15.35 4.40 20.63
CA SER A 374 16.38 3.35 20.66
C SER A 374 15.82 1.97 20.33
N ALA A 375 14.63 1.66 20.85
CA ALA A 375 13.93 0.41 20.54
C ALA A 375 13.47 0.33 19.07
N ALA A 376 13.06 1.44 18.46
CA ALA A 376 12.69 1.50 17.04
C ALA A 376 13.88 1.21 16.11
N ILE A 377 15.05 1.80 16.41
CA ILE A 377 16.29 1.51 15.67
C ILE A 377 16.66 0.03 15.82
N ARG A 378 16.58 -0.50 17.05
CA ARG A 378 16.86 -1.91 17.33
C ARG A 378 15.91 -2.83 16.56
N ALA A 379 14.60 -2.54 16.56
CA ALA A 379 13.61 -3.31 15.81
C ALA A 379 13.95 -3.38 14.32
N SER A 380 14.33 -2.24 13.68
CA SER A 380 14.78 -2.22 12.29
C SER A 380 16.03 -3.09 12.06
N MET A 381 16.97 -3.09 12.99
CA MET A 381 18.19 -3.89 12.85
C MET A 381 17.93 -5.39 13.04
N GLU A 382 17.10 -5.75 14.02
CA GLU A 382 16.68 -7.13 14.28
C GLU A 382 15.83 -7.71 13.13
N GLU A 383 15.05 -6.88 12.47
CA GLU A 383 14.27 -7.26 11.28
C GLU A 383 15.15 -7.90 10.21
N TYR A 384 16.36 -7.39 10.02
CA TYR A 384 17.34 -7.84 9.04
C TYR A 384 18.50 -8.66 9.63
N GLY A 385 18.46 -9.02 10.91
CA GLY A 385 19.44 -9.90 11.52
C GLY A 385 20.78 -9.24 11.84
N VAL A 386 20.83 -7.91 12.00
CA VAL A 386 22.02 -7.22 12.53
C VAL A 386 22.30 -7.72 13.95
N ASN A 387 23.54 -8.10 14.23
CA ASN A 387 23.90 -8.61 15.56
C ASN A 387 23.73 -7.53 16.64
N ASN A 388 23.42 -7.97 17.86
CA ASN A 388 23.09 -7.08 18.98
C ASN A 388 24.23 -6.13 19.37
N ALA A 389 25.49 -6.54 19.22
CA ALA A 389 26.64 -5.69 19.54
C ALA A 389 26.74 -4.50 18.58
N SER A 390 26.60 -4.75 17.26
CA SER A 390 26.61 -3.71 16.24
C SER A 390 25.39 -2.78 16.39
N ALA A 391 24.20 -3.33 16.68
CA ALA A 391 23.00 -2.53 16.93
C ALA A 391 23.19 -1.61 18.16
N THR A 392 23.73 -2.13 19.25
CA THR A 392 23.99 -1.36 20.48
C THR A 392 25.02 -0.25 20.23
N ALA A 393 26.10 -0.54 19.53
CA ALA A 393 27.13 0.45 19.19
C ALA A 393 26.55 1.57 18.31
N TYR A 394 25.74 1.22 17.30
CA TYR A 394 25.11 2.20 16.44
C TYR A 394 24.12 3.11 17.20
N ILE A 395 23.28 2.55 18.06
CA ILE A 395 22.31 3.31 18.87
C ILE A 395 23.08 4.28 19.80
N ALA A 396 24.16 3.84 20.43
CA ALA A 396 24.98 4.69 21.27
C ALA A 396 25.66 5.85 20.52
N ALA A 397 26.04 5.63 19.26
CA ALA A 397 26.62 6.64 18.38
C ALA A 397 25.59 7.61 17.77
N ASN A 398 24.30 7.27 17.83
CA ASN A 398 23.19 8.08 17.29
C ASN A 398 22.12 8.34 18.37
N PRO A 399 22.48 9.09 19.44
CA PRO A 399 21.56 9.33 20.56
C PRO A 399 20.36 10.18 20.13
N TYR A 400 19.26 10.03 20.84
CA TYR A 400 18.08 10.85 20.67
C TYR A 400 18.35 12.31 21.10
N ASP A 401 18.05 13.25 20.21
CA ASP A 401 18.09 14.69 20.53
C ASP A 401 16.65 15.19 20.76
N ALA A 402 16.30 15.46 22.00
CA ALA A 402 14.95 15.90 22.35
C ALA A 402 14.64 17.32 21.86
N VAL A 403 15.66 18.16 21.60
CA VAL A 403 15.50 19.51 21.06
C VAL A 403 15.19 19.44 19.56
N ASN A 404 15.98 18.63 18.83
CA ASN A 404 15.82 18.42 17.40
C ASN A 404 15.15 17.06 17.12
N TRP A 405 14.11 16.73 17.88
CA TRP A 405 13.48 15.42 17.85
C TRP A 405 12.93 15.00 16.50
N LYS A 406 12.37 15.95 15.70
CA LYS A 406 11.91 15.66 14.35
C LYS A 406 13.06 15.17 13.47
N LYS A 407 14.24 15.79 13.58
CA LYS A 407 15.43 15.35 12.86
C LYS A 407 15.89 13.95 13.33
N SER A 408 15.96 13.73 14.64
CA SER A 408 16.34 12.41 15.19
C SER A 408 15.43 11.31 14.68
N LEU A 409 14.11 11.47 14.81
CA LEU A 409 13.12 10.49 14.38
C LEU A 409 13.08 10.39 12.83
N GLY A 410 13.08 11.52 12.12
CA GLY A 410 12.96 11.56 10.66
C GLY A 410 14.11 10.85 9.96
N GLU A 411 15.35 11.15 10.34
CA GLU A 411 16.53 10.51 9.76
C GLU A 411 16.57 9.00 10.02
N GLN A 412 16.25 8.55 11.24
CA GLN A 412 16.32 7.13 11.57
C GLN A 412 15.12 6.34 11.03
N SER A 413 13.91 6.91 11.02
CA SER A 413 12.76 6.27 10.40
C SER A 413 12.93 6.18 8.88
N TRP A 414 13.49 7.20 8.24
CA TRP A 414 13.78 7.17 6.80
C TRP A 414 14.68 6.00 6.41
N ILE A 415 15.80 5.77 7.16
CA ILE A 415 16.64 4.59 6.93
C ILE A 415 15.85 3.31 7.24
N ALA A 416 15.17 3.25 8.38
CA ALA A 416 14.46 2.04 8.82
C ALA A 416 13.33 1.64 7.85
N MET A 417 12.74 2.61 7.15
CA MET A 417 11.73 2.39 6.12
C MET A 417 12.37 2.21 4.73
N PHE A 418 13.65 1.86 4.62
CA PHE A 418 14.27 1.49 3.35
C PHE A 418 13.46 0.40 2.65
N ASN A 419 13.26 0.54 1.34
CA ASN A 419 12.40 -0.31 0.49
C ASN A 419 10.90 -0.30 0.83
N LYS A 420 10.46 0.52 1.80
CA LYS A 420 9.06 0.73 2.21
C LYS A 420 8.64 2.17 1.83
N GLY A 421 8.61 2.45 0.51
CA GLY A 421 8.57 3.83 -0.02
C GLY A 421 7.41 4.67 0.51
N PHE A 422 6.18 4.13 0.63
CA PHE A 422 5.04 4.89 1.18
C PHE A 422 5.24 5.25 2.65
N GLN A 423 5.75 4.33 3.47
CA GLN A 423 6.02 4.58 4.88
C GLN A 423 7.14 5.61 5.04
N ALA A 424 8.24 5.46 4.30
CA ALA A 424 9.33 6.43 4.29
C ALA A 424 8.82 7.84 3.90
N TRP A 425 7.99 7.91 2.86
CA TRP A 425 7.42 9.17 2.38
C TRP A 425 6.48 9.83 3.41
N ASN A 426 5.66 9.04 4.13
CA ASN A 426 4.81 9.56 5.20
C ASN A 426 5.64 10.12 6.38
N PHE A 427 6.73 9.45 6.77
CA PHE A 427 7.61 9.95 7.81
C PHE A 427 8.32 11.24 7.39
N THR A 428 8.90 11.26 6.19
CA THR A 428 9.67 12.43 5.72
C THR A 428 8.81 13.67 5.59
N ARG A 429 7.56 13.55 5.13
CA ARG A 429 6.60 14.66 5.05
C ARG A 429 6.19 15.17 6.43
N ARG A 430 5.86 14.26 7.38
CA ARG A 430 5.38 14.65 8.71
C ARG A 430 6.48 15.21 9.60
N LEU A 431 7.69 14.70 9.46
CA LEU A 431 8.82 15.09 10.31
C LEU A 431 9.74 16.14 9.66
N ASP A 432 9.59 16.42 8.37
CA ASP A 432 10.41 17.35 7.57
C ASP A 432 11.90 16.93 7.47
N PHE A 433 12.23 15.67 7.76
CA PHE A 433 13.59 15.13 7.75
C PHE A 433 13.65 13.70 7.19
N PRO A 434 14.75 13.35 6.47
CA PRO A 434 15.84 14.24 6.04
C PRO A 434 15.36 15.30 5.04
N VAL A 435 16.08 16.41 4.96
CA VAL A 435 15.82 17.45 3.95
C VAL A 435 16.41 17.00 2.64
N PHE A 436 15.58 16.84 1.63
CA PHE A 436 16.01 16.44 0.29
C PHE A 436 16.28 17.63 -0.61
N VAL A 437 17.24 17.46 -1.51
CA VAL A 437 17.54 18.44 -2.58
C VAL A 437 16.81 18.02 -3.85
N ASN A 438 16.17 18.98 -4.52
CA ASN A 438 15.54 18.70 -5.80
C ASN A 438 16.60 18.37 -6.84
N PRO A 439 16.51 17.25 -7.59
CA PRO A 439 17.52 16.91 -8.61
C PRO A 439 17.56 17.96 -9.72
N ALA A 440 18.73 18.16 -10.32
CA ALA A 440 18.94 19.19 -11.34
C ALA A 440 18.05 19.01 -12.59
N GLY A 441 17.69 17.75 -12.91
CA GLY A 441 16.80 17.40 -14.01
C GLY A 441 15.31 17.41 -13.65
N SER A 442 14.93 17.81 -12.43
CA SER A 442 13.54 17.78 -11.99
C SER A 442 12.60 18.59 -12.89
N LEU A 443 11.48 18.00 -13.23
CA LEU A 443 10.42 18.64 -14.00
C LEU A 443 9.38 19.37 -13.13
N VAL A 444 9.54 19.32 -11.78
CA VAL A 444 8.66 19.97 -10.83
C VAL A 444 9.43 20.85 -9.85
N GLU A 445 8.76 21.84 -9.29
CA GLU A 445 9.35 22.73 -8.28
C GLU A 445 9.32 22.06 -6.90
N GLY A 446 10.42 21.45 -6.51
CA GLY A 446 10.58 20.84 -5.18
C GLY A 446 10.24 19.33 -5.15
N VAL A 447 10.56 18.72 -4.01
CA VAL A 447 10.33 17.30 -3.78
C VAL A 447 8.83 17.03 -3.60
N PRO A 448 8.27 16.01 -4.25
CA PRO A 448 6.84 15.75 -4.17
C PRO A 448 6.37 15.37 -2.77
N VAL A 449 5.35 16.08 -2.28
CA VAL A 449 4.64 15.79 -1.02
C VAL A 449 3.23 15.24 -1.26
N ARG A 450 2.81 15.17 -2.51
CA ARG A 450 1.61 14.46 -2.99
C ARG A 450 1.80 14.07 -4.46
N MET A 451 0.92 13.21 -4.98
CA MET A 451 0.81 13.01 -6.42
C MET A 451 -0.27 13.95 -7.00
N PHE A 452 -0.16 14.26 -8.29
CA PHE A 452 -1.24 14.90 -9.04
C PHE A 452 -2.51 14.04 -8.99
N TYR A 453 -3.67 14.66 -9.08
CA TYR A 453 -4.90 13.92 -9.34
C TYR A 453 -4.78 13.14 -10.67
N SER A 454 -5.47 12.00 -10.74
CA SER A 454 -5.51 11.22 -11.96
C SER A 454 -6.00 12.07 -13.14
N ASP A 455 -5.30 12.03 -14.25
CA ASP A 455 -5.71 12.73 -15.47
C ASP A 455 -7.07 12.22 -16.01
N GLN A 456 -7.45 10.99 -15.69
CA GLN A 456 -8.79 10.47 -15.99
C GLN A 456 -9.91 11.17 -15.22
N GLU A 457 -9.62 11.63 -14.00
CA GLU A 457 -10.59 12.42 -13.22
C GLU A 457 -10.89 13.76 -13.94
N TYR A 458 -9.89 14.37 -14.57
CA TYR A 458 -10.12 15.58 -15.40
C TYR A 458 -10.95 15.32 -16.66
N LEU A 459 -11.00 14.08 -17.14
CA LEU A 459 -11.82 13.69 -18.30
C LEU A 459 -13.24 13.25 -17.89
N LEU A 460 -13.37 12.50 -16.79
CA LEU A 460 -14.59 11.81 -16.40
C LEU A 460 -15.35 12.50 -15.27
N ASN A 461 -14.66 13.28 -14.44
CA ASN A 461 -15.18 13.93 -13.24
C ASN A 461 -14.73 15.41 -13.14
N ALA A 462 -14.63 16.08 -14.29
CA ALA A 462 -14.00 17.38 -14.46
C ALA A 462 -14.50 18.45 -13.49
N LYS A 463 -15.80 18.50 -13.23
CA LYS A 463 -16.43 19.46 -12.32
C LYS A 463 -15.82 19.37 -10.91
N TYR A 464 -15.71 18.18 -10.37
CA TYR A 464 -15.32 17.99 -8.98
C TYR A 464 -13.81 17.95 -8.79
N VAL A 465 -13.04 17.39 -9.72
CA VAL A 465 -11.57 17.45 -9.63
C VAL A 465 -11.05 18.88 -9.76
N ASN A 466 -11.64 19.71 -10.66
CA ASN A 466 -11.26 21.12 -10.78
C ASN A 466 -11.60 21.90 -9.50
N ALA A 467 -12.74 21.63 -8.88
CA ALA A 467 -13.11 22.23 -7.59
C ALA A 467 -12.14 21.82 -6.47
N ALA A 468 -11.77 20.54 -6.39
CA ALA A 468 -10.79 20.04 -5.43
C ALA A 468 -9.40 20.66 -5.65
N ALA A 469 -8.93 20.71 -6.91
CA ALA A 469 -7.67 21.37 -7.26
C ALA A 469 -7.66 22.85 -6.89
N ALA A 470 -8.75 23.57 -7.16
CA ALA A 470 -8.88 24.99 -6.79
C ALA A 470 -8.86 25.20 -5.26
N LYS A 471 -9.52 24.31 -4.50
CA LYS A 471 -9.56 24.35 -3.02
C LYS A 471 -8.17 24.29 -2.39
N ILE A 472 -7.26 23.50 -2.96
CA ILE A 472 -5.88 23.35 -2.48
C ILE A 472 -4.88 24.33 -3.12
N GLY A 473 -5.34 25.31 -3.88
CA GLY A 473 -4.48 26.33 -4.52
C GLY A 473 -3.79 25.85 -5.80
N GLY A 474 -4.29 24.79 -6.42
CA GLY A 474 -3.81 24.20 -7.66
C GLY A 474 -3.31 22.77 -7.45
N ASP A 475 -3.44 21.93 -8.49
CA ASP A 475 -2.97 20.55 -8.48
C ASP A 475 -1.45 20.49 -8.68
N LYS A 476 -0.69 20.73 -7.61
CA LYS A 476 0.77 20.70 -7.60
C LYS A 476 1.29 19.61 -6.67
N VAL A 477 2.39 18.98 -7.04
CA VAL A 477 3.03 17.94 -6.21
C VAL A 477 3.63 18.49 -4.91
N THR A 478 3.88 19.79 -4.85
CA THR A 478 4.39 20.50 -3.66
C THR A 478 3.28 21.03 -2.75
N THR A 479 2.00 20.88 -3.13
CA THR A 479 0.89 21.22 -2.26
C THR A 479 0.79 20.23 -1.13
N LYS A 480 0.93 20.68 0.11
CA LYS A 480 0.85 19.81 1.30
C LYS A 480 -0.54 19.23 1.46
N ILE A 481 -0.62 17.98 1.85
CA ILE A 481 -1.89 17.35 2.25
C ILE A 481 -2.27 17.80 3.67
N PHE A 482 -3.50 17.56 4.08
CA PHE A 482 -4.09 18.19 5.26
C PHE A 482 -3.31 18.01 6.57
N TRP A 483 -2.63 16.89 6.76
CA TRP A 483 -1.85 16.61 7.98
C TRP A 483 -0.38 17.04 7.89
N ASP A 484 0.14 17.31 6.70
CA ASP A 484 1.49 17.83 6.47
C ASP A 484 1.48 19.36 6.63
N LYS A 485 1.63 19.83 7.86
CA LYS A 485 1.36 21.23 8.22
C LYS A 485 2.58 22.14 8.12
N TYR A 486 3.79 21.64 8.35
CA TYR A 486 5.02 22.45 8.48
C TYR A 486 6.01 22.21 7.36
#